data_756285ae82618b4b3e0415e4e702286c
#
_entry.id   756285ae82618b4b3e0415e4e702286c
#
_cell.length_a   1.000
_cell.length_b   1.000
_cell.length_c   1.000
_cell.angle_alpha   90.00
_cell.angle_beta   90.00
_cell.angle_gamma   90.00
#
_symmetry.space_group_name_H-M   'P 1'
#
loop_
_entity.id
_entity.type
_entity.pdbx_description
1 polymer ?
#
loop_
_entity_poly.entity_id
_entity_poly.type
_entity_poly.pdbx_seq_one_letter_code
_entity_poly.pdbx_strand_id
1 'polypeptide(L)'
;DVGPSWHVTLPPLVVLNPSQVSRVVRGDIQGLSLLLEAVIDKAEKIVAQKTVYSVATNDKVPPSGDLRSYYSTGPYWWRNPETSDGLPYVRRDGEFNPERDLVSDRPALHAMISDVWALTIAYQATGFEPYALFAQRLIHFWFLDESSGMLPDLNHAQAIPGITEGRGTGIIDTLVFVELVDALRLLENSYTWSLSEQVAVKVWFDKFLNWLSKHPNGIDERMAKNNHGTAYD
;
A
#
# COMPACT_ATOMS: atom_id res chain seq x y z
N ASP A 1 26.36 12.52 -29.45
CA ASP A 1 26.53 11.71 -28.23
C ASP A 1 25.23 10.94 -28.03
N VAL A 2 25.25 9.68 -28.41
CA VAL A 2 24.14 8.75 -28.17
C VAL A 2 24.29 8.29 -26.72
N GLY A 3 23.49 8.84 -25.82
CA GLY A 3 23.42 8.36 -24.44
C GLY A 3 23.19 6.85 -24.38
N PRO A 4 23.58 6.17 -23.32
CA PRO A 4 23.51 4.73 -23.24
C PRO A 4 22.08 4.24 -23.50
N SER A 5 21.92 3.41 -24.51
CA SER A 5 20.65 2.75 -24.82
C SER A 5 20.37 1.69 -23.78
N TRP A 6 19.66 2.06 -22.73
CA TRP A 6 19.16 1.12 -21.73
C TRP A 6 18.02 0.30 -22.38
N HIS A 7 18.38 -0.77 -23.05
CA HIS A 7 17.42 -1.81 -23.41
C HIS A 7 17.10 -2.64 -22.16
N VAL A 8 16.48 -2.03 -21.16
CA VAL A 8 15.94 -2.78 -20.03
C VAL A 8 14.64 -3.40 -20.51
N THR A 9 14.65 -4.71 -20.71
CA THR A 9 13.41 -5.46 -20.84
C THR A 9 12.72 -5.41 -19.49
N LEU A 10 11.63 -4.67 -19.38
CA LEU A 10 10.86 -4.63 -18.14
C LEU A 10 10.28 -6.01 -17.83
N PRO A 11 10.21 -6.38 -16.54
CA PRO A 11 9.58 -7.62 -16.12
C PRO A 11 8.08 -7.62 -16.46
N PRO A 12 7.42 -8.77 -16.45
CA PRO A 12 5.97 -8.83 -16.53
C PRO A 12 5.35 -8.03 -15.37
N LEU A 13 4.42 -7.12 -15.69
CA LEU A 13 3.68 -6.28 -14.75
C LEU A 13 2.24 -6.78 -14.67
N VAL A 14 1.57 -6.51 -13.55
CA VAL A 14 0.20 -6.97 -13.29
C VAL A 14 -0.83 -5.99 -13.85
N VAL A 15 -0.65 -4.71 -13.57
CA VAL A 15 -1.61 -3.64 -13.97
C VAL A 15 -1.10 -2.88 -15.18
N LEU A 16 0.20 -2.60 -15.21
CA LEU A 16 0.78 -1.80 -16.26
C LEU A 16 1.20 -2.63 -17.47
N ASN A 17 1.04 -2.04 -18.64
CA ASN A 17 1.63 -2.59 -19.85
C ASN A 17 3.13 -2.19 -19.93
N PRO A 18 4.07 -3.16 -19.90
CA PRO A 18 5.51 -2.87 -19.90
C PRO A 18 5.95 -2.00 -21.09
N SER A 19 5.35 -2.17 -22.27
CA SER A 19 5.69 -1.38 -23.45
C SER A 19 5.25 0.07 -23.31
N GLN A 20 4.12 0.34 -22.65
CA GLN A 20 3.68 1.70 -22.37
C GLN A 20 4.56 2.37 -21.33
N VAL A 21 4.91 1.66 -20.25
CA VAL A 21 5.87 2.17 -19.25
C VAL A 21 7.19 2.54 -19.91
N SER A 22 7.75 1.66 -20.73
CA SER A 22 8.99 1.93 -21.48
C SER A 22 8.89 3.17 -22.37
N ARG A 23 7.75 3.40 -23.02
CA ARG A 23 7.53 4.59 -23.87
C ARG A 23 7.43 5.87 -23.05
N VAL A 24 6.73 5.83 -21.91
CA VAL A 24 6.64 6.98 -20.99
C VAL A 24 8.02 7.35 -20.47
N VAL A 25 8.75 6.38 -19.97
CA VAL A 25 10.09 6.56 -19.39
C VAL A 25 11.09 7.12 -20.41
N ARG A 26 10.99 6.71 -21.70
CA ARG A 26 11.83 7.23 -22.77
C ARG A 26 11.39 8.58 -23.34
N GLY A 27 10.29 9.13 -22.88
CA GLY A 27 9.72 10.37 -23.43
C GLY A 27 9.11 10.21 -24.83
N ASP A 28 8.81 8.97 -25.27
CA ASP A 28 8.30 8.65 -26.60
C ASP A 28 6.81 9.02 -26.78
N ILE A 29 6.16 9.56 -25.76
CA ILE A 29 4.76 9.96 -25.81
C ILE A 29 4.66 11.47 -25.66
N GLN A 30 4.31 12.13 -26.75
CA GLN A 30 4.12 13.57 -26.78
C GLN A 30 3.07 14.02 -25.74
N GLY A 31 3.40 15.03 -24.96
CA GLY A 31 2.52 15.59 -23.92
C GLY A 31 2.63 14.93 -22.53
N LEU A 32 3.37 13.82 -22.38
CA LEU A 32 3.61 13.20 -21.08
C LEU A 32 4.88 13.70 -20.38
N SER A 33 5.72 14.51 -21.05
CA SER A 33 6.94 15.07 -20.44
C SER A 33 6.64 15.88 -19.18
N LEU A 34 5.62 16.73 -19.21
CA LEU A 34 5.21 17.54 -18.06
C LEU A 34 4.71 16.67 -16.88
N LEU A 35 4.02 15.56 -17.17
CA LEU A 35 3.60 14.63 -16.13
C LEU A 35 4.79 13.91 -15.53
N LEU A 36 5.76 13.50 -16.34
CA LEU A 36 6.99 12.87 -15.86
C LEU A 36 7.81 13.83 -15.02
N GLU A 37 7.98 15.07 -15.45
CA GLU A 37 8.63 16.14 -14.66
C GLU A 37 7.94 16.32 -13.30
N ALA A 38 6.62 16.39 -13.27
CA ALA A 38 5.85 16.50 -12.01
C ALA A 38 6.06 15.27 -11.08
N VAL A 39 6.21 14.07 -11.64
CA VAL A 39 6.53 12.86 -10.86
C VAL A 39 7.95 12.94 -10.30
N ILE A 40 8.92 13.40 -11.08
CA ILE A 40 10.30 13.59 -10.63
C ILE A 40 10.36 14.64 -9.52
N ASP A 41 9.70 15.79 -9.69
CA ASP A 41 9.59 16.83 -8.65
C ASP A 41 8.96 16.29 -7.36
N LYS A 42 7.94 15.43 -7.48
CA LYS A 42 7.35 14.74 -6.32
C LYS A 42 8.37 13.83 -5.65
N ALA A 43 9.11 13.03 -6.41
CA ALA A 43 10.13 12.13 -5.89
C ALA A 43 11.25 12.88 -5.16
N GLU A 44 11.72 14.03 -5.68
CA GLU A 44 12.69 14.89 -5.01
C GLU A 44 12.18 15.38 -3.66
N LYS A 45 10.93 15.83 -3.60
CA LYS A 45 10.29 16.27 -2.35
C LYS A 45 10.19 15.15 -1.32
N ILE A 46 9.81 13.94 -1.75
CA ILE A 46 9.72 12.75 -0.87
C ILE A 46 11.11 12.46 -0.28
N VAL A 47 12.15 12.41 -1.10
CA VAL A 47 13.53 12.17 -0.62
C VAL A 47 14.01 13.27 0.32
N ALA A 48 13.67 14.53 0.05
CA ALA A 48 14.05 15.67 0.88
C ALA A 48 13.33 15.66 2.25
N GLN A 49 12.07 15.29 2.28
CA GLN A 49 11.26 15.25 3.51
C GLN A 49 11.63 14.07 4.42
N LYS A 50 12.14 12.98 3.86
CA LYS A 50 12.54 11.77 4.59
C LYS A 50 11.44 11.15 5.45
N THR A 51 10.18 11.42 5.13
CA THR A 51 9.04 10.82 5.84
C THR A 51 9.04 9.31 5.60
N VAL A 52 8.82 8.54 6.65
CA VAL A 52 8.60 7.09 6.59
C VAL A 52 7.22 6.78 7.18
N TYR A 53 6.64 5.69 6.76
CA TYR A 53 5.31 5.25 7.16
C TYR A 53 5.41 3.93 7.92
N SER A 54 4.55 3.77 8.92
CA SER A 54 4.46 2.53 9.70
C SER A 54 3.07 2.42 10.35
N VAL A 55 2.57 1.20 10.47
CA VAL A 55 1.38 0.90 11.27
C VAL A 55 1.63 1.16 12.77
N ALA A 56 2.87 1.00 13.24
CA ALA A 56 3.22 1.15 14.65
C ALA A 56 3.25 2.62 15.15
N THR A 57 3.11 3.59 14.24
CA THR A 57 3.04 5.03 14.60
C THR A 57 1.62 5.54 14.75
N ASN A 58 0.61 4.68 14.59
CA ASN A 58 -0.78 5.04 14.83
C ASN A 58 -1.02 5.30 16.32
N ASP A 59 -1.67 6.43 16.66
CA ASP A 59 -2.00 6.80 18.05
C ASP A 59 -3.01 5.84 18.72
N LYS A 60 -3.64 4.96 17.95
CA LYS A 60 -4.60 3.99 18.47
C LYS A 60 -4.04 2.58 18.47
N VAL A 61 -4.18 1.95 19.64
CA VAL A 61 -3.79 0.57 19.82
C VAL A 61 -4.84 -0.34 19.17
N PRO A 62 -4.43 -1.24 18.25
CA PRO A 62 -5.32 -2.26 17.70
C PRO A 62 -5.91 -3.15 18.80
N PRO A 63 -7.06 -3.81 18.56
CA PRO A 63 -7.66 -4.72 19.56
C PRO A 63 -6.72 -5.84 20.03
N SER A 64 -5.77 -6.27 19.20
CA SER A 64 -4.73 -7.25 19.57
C SER A 64 -3.74 -6.75 20.62
N GLY A 65 -3.58 -5.44 20.80
CA GLY A 65 -2.51 -4.84 21.58
C GLY A 65 -1.13 -4.83 20.88
N ASP A 66 -0.96 -5.50 19.74
CA ASP A 66 0.27 -5.45 18.94
C ASP A 66 0.18 -4.27 17.96
N LEU A 67 1.03 -3.26 18.14
CA LEU A 67 1.07 -2.05 17.31
C LEU A 67 1.38 -2.33 15.82
N ARG A 68 1.89 -3.51 15.51
CA ARG A 68 2.16 -3.92 14.13
C ARG A 68 0.93 -4.50 13.42
N SER A 69 -0.16 -4.73 14.13
CA SER A 69 -1.43 -5.15 13.52
C SER A 69 -2.03 -3.98 12.72
N TYR A 70 -2.32 -4.20 11.45
CA TYR A 70 -3.08 -3.23 10.66
C TYR A 70 -4.45 -2.99 11.27
N TYR A 71 -4.78 -1.73 11.50
CA TYR A 71 -6.04 -1.33 12.10
C TYR A 71 -6.72 -0.24 11.28
N SER A 72 -7.98 -0.48 10.92
CA SER A 72 -8.83 0.51 10.30
C SER A 72 -10.27 0.38 10.80
N THR A 73 -11.08 1.41 10.61
CA THR A 73 -12.49 1.42 11.00
C THR A 73 -13.42 1.52 9.80
N GLY A 74 -14.60 0.92 9.93
CA GLY A 74 -15.60 0.90 8.86
C GLY A 74 -16.08 2.31 8.47
N PRO A 75 -16.13 2.66 7.16
CA PRO A 75 -16.34 4.03 6.71
C PRO A 75 -17.74 4.59 7.00
N TYR A 76 -18.76 3.73 7.15
CA TYR A 76 -20.15 4.11 7.32
C TYR A 76 -20.66 3.94 8.75
N TRP A 77 -19.74 3.82 9.72
CA TRP A 77 -20.06 3.55 11.11
C TRP A 77 -19.74 4.76 11.97
N TRP A 78 -20.70 5.17 12.78
CA TRP A 78 -20.68 6.40 13.56
C TRP A 78 -20.88 6.09 15.04
N ARG A 79 -20.36 6.96 15.90
CA ARG A 79 -20.67 6.90 17.33
C ARG A 79 -22.16 6.90 17.55
N ASN A 80 -22.62 6.03 18.44
CA ASN A 80 -24.03 5.98 18.82
C ASN A 80 -24.39 7.22 19.65
N PRO A 81 -25.28 8.11 19.18
CA PRO A 81 -25.66 9.30 19.92
C PRO A 81 -26.54 9.01 21.14
N GLU A 82 -27.10 7.78 21.25
CA GLU A 82 -27.99 7.38 22.34
C GLU A 82 -27.21 6.81 23.54
N THR A 83 -25.91 6.62 23.45
CA THR A 83 -25.06 6.07 24.51
C THR A 83 -23.98 7.06 24.92
N SER A 84 -23.61 7.07 26.20
CA SER A 84 -22.64 8.01 26.76
C SER A 84 -21.21 7.79 26.25
N ASP A 85 -20.87 6.54 25.88
CA ASP A 85 -19.56 6.15 25.36
C ASP A 85 -19.53 6.09 23.81
N GLY A 86 -20.69 6.28 23.17
CA GLY A 86 -20.85 6.18 21.71
C GLY A 86 -20.83 4.76 21.16
N LEU A 87 -20.98 3.74 22.03
CA LEU A 87 -20.92 2.33 21.64
C LEU A 87 -22.30 1.64 21.84
N PRO A 88 -22.59 0.58 21.05
CA PRO A 88 -21.91 0.20 19.81
C PRO A 88 -22.14 1.24 18.70
N TYR A 89 -21.20 1.35 17.76
CA TYR A 89 -21.36 2.25 16.62
C TYR A 89 -22.60 1.87 15.81
N VAL A 90 -23.24 2.87 15.20
CA VAL A 90 -24.43 2.73 14.36
C VAL A 90 -24.10 2.98 12.89
N ARG A 91 -24.75 2.23 12.01
CA ARG A 91 -24.53 2.37 10.56
C ARG A 91 -25.34 3.55 10.00
N ARG A 92 -24.67 4.36 9.17
CA ARG A 92 -25.32 5.38 8.32
C ARG A 92 -24.85 5.14 6.91
N ASP A 93 -25.70 4.46 6.14
CA ASP A 93 -25.34 4.02 4.79
C ASP A 93 -25.14 5.22 3.85
N GLY A 94 -24.00 5.20 3.11
CA GLY A 94 -23.61 6.28 2.23
C GLY A 94 -22.98 7.50 2.91
N GLU A 95 -22.98 7.59 4.25
CA GLU A 95 -22.37 8.69 4.99
C GLU A 95 -20.98 8.29 5.49
N PHE A 96 -19.92 8.83 4.88
CA PHE A 96 -18.55 8.59 5.34
C PHE A 96 -18.28 9.28 6.67
N ASN A 97 -17.88 8.51 7.66
CA ASN A 97 -17.42 9.06 8.94
C ASN A 97 -15.95 9.51 8.81
N PRO A 98 -15.64 10.81 8.94
CA PRO A 98 -14.27 11.30 8.86
C PRO A 98 -13.36 10.80 10.01
N GLU A 99 -13.94 10.37 11.15
CA GLU A 99 -13.15 9.78 12.26
C GLU A 99 -12.38 8.53 11.82
N ARG A 100 -12.84 7.83 10.78
CA ARG A 100 -12.15 6.64 10.27
C ARG A 100 -10.70 6.91 9.84
N ASP A 101 -10.42 8.10 9.31
CA ASP A 101 -9.09 8.45 8.83
C ASP A 101 -8.17 8.95 9.96
N LEU A 102 -8.75 9.32 11.12
CA LEU A 102 -7.99 9.71 12.32
C LEU A 102 -7.41 8.52 13.09
N VAL A 103 -7.91 7.30 12.82
CA VAL A 103 -7.60 6.10 13.63
C VAL A 103 -7.18 4.92 12.78
N SER A 104 -6.90 5.17 11.52
CA SER A 104 -6.75 4.13 10.52
C SER A 104 -5.36 4.16 9.93
N ASP A 105 -4.78 2.98 9.76
CA ASP A 105 -3.53 2.81 9.01
C ASP A 105 -3.74 3.00 7.50
N ARG A 106 -4.99 3.01 7.06
CA ARG A 106 -5.34 3.11 5.65
C ARG A 106 -4.77 4.35 4.96
N PRO A 107 -4.88 5.59 5.49
CA PRO A 107 -4.26 6.76 4.88
C PRO A 107 -2.74 6.64 4.76
N ALA A 108 -2.07 6.09 5.78
CA ALA A 108 -0.63 5.88 5.77
C ALA A 108 -0.22 4.84 4.72
N LEU A 109 -0.96 3.73 4.59
CA LEU A 109 -0.75 2.71 3.56
C LEU A 109 -0.84 3.30 2.16
N HIS A 110 -1.92 4.05 1.88
CA HIS A 110 -2.13 4.67 0.58
C HIS A 110 -1.06 5.72 0.25
N ALA A 111 -0.66 6.55 1.24
CA ALA A 111 0.41 7.53 1.07
C ALA A 111 1.75 6.84 0.80
N MET A 112 2.08 5.81 1.56
CA MET A 112 3.30 5.02 1.37
C MET A 112 3.38 4.45 -0.04
N ILE A 113 2.33 3.78 -0.53
CA ILE A 113 2.32 3.19 -1.86
C ILE A 113 2.39 4.26 -2.96
N SER A 114 1.66 5.38 -2.80
CA SER A 114 1.75 6.51 -3.73
C SER A 114 3.16 7.09 -3.82
N ASP A 115 3.89 7.12 -2.71
CA ASP A 115 5.26 7.62 -2.68
C ASP A 115 6.25 6.59 -3.26
N VAL A 116 6.12 5.31 -2.92
CA VAL A 116 6.88 4.22 -3.55
C VAL A 116 6.70 4.25 -5.06
N TRP A 117 5.47 4.46 -5.52
CA TRP A 117 5.15 4.53 -6.94
C TRP A 117 5.83 5.72 -7.63
N ALA A 118 5.72 6.93 -7.07
CA ALA A 118 6.37 8.12 -7.63
C ALA A 118 7.89 7.96 -7.70
N LEU A 119 8.52 7.43 -6.64
CA LEU A 119 9.95 7.14 -6.58
C LEU A 119 10.36 6.10 -7.62
N THR A 120 9.57 5.05 -7.79
CA THR A 120 9.83 3.98 -8.76
C THR A 120 9.80 4.50 -10.19
N ILE A 121 8.80 5.29 -10.55
CA ILE A 121 8.70 5.88 -11.89
C ILE A 121 9.85 6.88 -12.14
N ALA A 122 10.17 7.72 -11.16
CA ALA A 122 11.30 8.64 -11.25
C ALA A 122 12.63 7.88 -11.42
N TYR A 123 12.83 6.77 -10.70
CA TYR A 123 13.99 5.89 -10.87
C TYR A 123 14.05 5.30 -12.28
N GLN A 124 12.96 4.74 -12.78
CA GLN A 124 12.91 4.17 -14.13
C GLN A 124 13.22 5.22 -15.22
N ALA A 125 12.79 6.46 -15.01
CA ALA A 125 13.01 7.54 -15.98
C ALA A 125 14.44 8.09 -15.97
N THR A 126 15.07 8.14 -14.80
CA THR A 126 16.34 8.85 -14.61
C THR A 126 17.54 7.94 -14.36
N GLY A 127 17.31 6.69 -13.91
CA GLY A 127 18.36 5.81 -13.39
C GLY A 127 19.00 6.31 -12.09
N PHE A 128 18.39 7.31 -11.43
CA PHE A 128 18.93 7.88 -10.21
C PHE A 128 18.62 7.01 -8.99
N GLU A 129 19.59 6.20 -8.59
CA GLU A 129 19.46 5.21 -7.50
C GLU A 129 18.96 5.74 -6.15
N PRO A 130 19.20 6.98 -5.72
CA PRO A 130 18.60 7.48 -4.50
C PRO A 130 17.08 7.41 -4.45
N TYR A 131 16.38 7.46 -5.60
CA TYR A 131 14.93 7.24 -5.64
C TYR A 131 14.58 5.79 -5.32
N ALA A 132 15.28 4.83 -5.94
CA ALA A 132 15.10 3.41 -5.66
C ALA A 132 15.42 3.08 -4.20
N LEU A 133 16.53 3.59 -3.68
CA LEU A 133 16.95 3.39 -2.29
C LEU A 133 15.89 3.91 -1.31
N PHE A 134 15.28 5.07 -1.59
CA PHE A 134 14.26 5.60 -0.68
C PHE A 134 12.94 4.83 -0.80
N ALA A 135 12.55 4.36 -1.98
CA ALA A 135 11.41 3.46 -2.16
C ALA A 135 11.60 2.16 -1.37
N GLN A 136 12.77 1.54 -1.46
CA GLN A 136 13.14 0.35 -0.68
C GLN A 136 13.07 0.60 0.82
N ARG A 137 13.51 1.77 1.28
CA ARG A 137 13.40 2.17 2.68
C ARG A 137 11.94 2.23 3.14
N LEU A 138 11.02 2.80 2.34
CA LEU A 138 9.59 2.82 2.67
C LEU A 138 9.00 1.41 2.76
N ILE A 139 9.36 0.54 1.81
CA ILE A 139 8.97 -0.88 1.78
C ILE A 139 9.50 -1.60 3.02
N HIS A 140 10.77 -1.39 3.36
CA HIS A 140 11.40 -1.99 4.54
C HIS A 140 10.64 -1.63 5.83
N PHE A 141 10.42 -0.35 6.08
CA PHE A 141 9.74 0.11 7.29
C PHE A 141 8.30 -0.37 7.40
N TRP A 142 7.61 -0.49 6.25
CA TRP A 142 6.23 -0.96 6.28
C TRP A 142 6.09 -2.47 6.43
N PHE A 143 6.98 -3.28 5.85
CA PHE A 143 6.81 -4.72 5.77
C PHE A 143 7.84 -5.54 6.54
N LEU A 144 9.06 -5.06 6.72
CA LEU A 144 10.19 -5.88 7.17
C LEU A 144 10.78 -5.49 8.51
N ASP A 145 10.64 -4.25 8.93
CA ASP A 145 11.19 -3.78 10.20
C ASP A 145 10.57 -4.55 11.37
N GLU A 146 11.42 -5.07 12.26
CA GLU A 146 10.99 -5.94 13.37
C GLU A 146 10.10 -5.23 14.39
N SER A 147 10.25 -3.91 14.52
CA SER A 147 9.53 -3.10 15.52
C SER A 147 8.31 -2.39 14.96
N SER A 148 8.31 -2.10 13.67
CA SER A 148 7.32 -1.24 13.03
C SER A 148 6.64 -1.86 11.81
N GLY A 149 7.15 -3.00 11.32
CA GLY A 149 6.63 -3.68 10.14
C GLY A 149 5.25 -4.29 10.35
N MET A 150 4.35 -4.05 9.42
CA MET A 150 3.00 -4.60 9.42
C MET A 150 3.00 -6.13 9.47
N LEU A 151 2.18 -6.71 10.34
CA LEU A 151 1.92 -8.15 10.33
C LEU A 151 1.20 -8.53 9.02
N PRO A 152 1.48 -9.73 8.46
CA PRO A 152 0.91 -10.16 7.17
C PRO A 152 -0.54 -10.67 7.34
N ASP A 153 -1.39 -9.85 7.94
CA ASP A 153 -2.81 -10.12 8.13
C ASP A 153 -3.63 -8.82 8.21
N LEU A 154 -4.95 -8.95 8.14
CA LEU A 154 -5.93 -7.88 8.26
C LEU A 154 -6.98 -8.21 9.32
N ASN A 155 -6.57 -8.82 10.42
CA ASN A 155 -7.47 -9.24 11.48
C ASN A 155 -8.30 -8.09 12.05
N HIS A 156 -7.79 -6.87 12.02
CA HIS A 156 -8.42 -5.68 12.57
C HIS A 156 -8.78 -4.62 11.51
N ALA A 157 -8.87 -5.03 10.24
CA ALA A 157 -9.28 -4.14 9.17
C ALA A 157 -10.80 -3.88 9.21
N GLN A 158 -11.16 -2.62 9.02
CA GLN A 158 -12.54 -2.11 9.08
C GLN A 158 -13.31 -2.60 10.31
N ALA A 159 -12.69 -2.57 11.48
CA ALA A 159 -13.34 -2.82 12.75
C ALA A 159 -14.54 -1.89 12.96
N ILE A 160 -15.51 -2.35 13.74
CA ILE A 160 -16.68 -1.57 14.13
C ILE A 160 -16.72 -1.55 15.65
N PRO A 161 -16.37 -0.42 16.30
CA PRO A 161 -16.32 -0.33 17.74
C PRO A 161 -17.62 -0.80 18.42
N GLY A 162 -17.48 -1.73 19.37
CA GLY A 162 -18.60 -2.34 20.06
C GLY A 162 -19.35 -3.45 19.31
N ILE A 163 -18.91 -3.81 18.07
CA ILE A 163 -19.55 -4.87 17.26
C ILE A 163 -18.54 -5.93 16.83
N THR A 164 -17.43 -5.52 16.18
CA THR A 164 -16.41 -6.45 15.70
C THR A 164 -15.04 -5.80 15.68
N GLU A 165 -14.01 -6.58 15.98
CA GLU A 165 -12.63 -6.14 15.97
C GLU A 165 -12.00 -6.11 14.57
N GLY A 166 -12.67 -6.62 13.56
CA GLY A 166 -12.29 -6.65 12.17
C GLY A 166 -13.24 -7.52 11.34
N ARG A 167 -13.20 -7.41 10.01
CA ARG A 167 -14.13 -8.12 9.12
C ARG A 167 -13.55 -8.28 7.70
N GLY A 168 -14.08 -9.24 6.93
CA GLY A 168 -13.64 -9.53 5.56
C GLY A 168 -13.66 -8.32 4.62
N THR A 169 -14.70 -7.50 4.71
CA THR A 169 -14.81 -6.25 3.90
C THR A 169 -13.63 -5.28 4.07
N GLY A 170 -12.83 -5.43 5.14
CA GLY A 170 -11.61 -4.64 5.35
C GLY A 170 -10.49 -4.96 4.38
N ILE A 171 -10.52 -6.12 3.70
CA ILE A 171 -9.52 -6.52 2.72
C ILE A 171 -9.42 -5.52 1.56
N ILE A 172 -10.51 -4.84 1.21
CA ILE A 172 -10.53 -3.79 0.18
C ILE A 172 -9.56 -2.62 0.48
N ASP A 173 -9.16 -2.42 1.73
CA ASP A 173 -8.17 -1.39 2.08
C ASP A 173 -6.81 -1.66 1.43
N THR A 174 -6.51 -2.93 1.10
CA THR A 174 -5.26 -3.37 0.47
C THR A 174 -5.34 -3.54 -1.06
N LEU A 175 -6.41 -3.10 -1.69
CA LEU A 175 -6.51 -3.10 -3.17
C LEU A 175 -5.32 -2.39 -3.82
N VAL A 176 -4.75 -1.39 -3.17
CA VAL A 176 -3.55 -0.66 -3.60
C VAL A 176 -2.28 -1.53 -3.64
N PHE A 177 -2.29 -2.74 -3.07
CA PHE A 177 -1.16 -3.67 -3.20
C PHE A 177 -0.92 -4.13 -4.64
N VAL A 178 -1.93 -4.08 -5.49
CA VAL A 178 -1.81 -4.40 -6.92
C VAL A 178 -0.80 -3.43 -7.59
N GLU A 179 -0.90 -2.14 -7.27
CA GLU A 179 0.06 -1.14 -7.74
C GLU A 179 1.46 -1.35 -7.14
N LEU A 180 1.51 -1.69 -5.85
CA LEU A 180 2.78 -1.96 -5.17
C LEU A 180 3.54 -3.12 -5.81
N VAL A 181 2.86 -4.21 -6.20
CA VAL A 181 3.50 -5.36 -6.85
C VAL A 181 4.22 -4.94 -8.13
N ASP A 182 3.63 -4.08 -8.95
CA ASP A 182 4.30 -3.55 -10.14
C ASP A 182 5.51 -2.67 -9.79
N ALA A 183 5.40 -1.83 -8.75
CA ALA A 183 6.53 -1.05 -8.27
C ALA A 183 7.69 -1.94 -7.77
N LEU A 184 7.39 -2.99 -7.00
CA LEU A 184 8.39 -3.97 -6.55
C LEU A 184 9.11 -4.62 -7.74
N ARG A 185 8.38 -5.02 -8.78
CA ARG A 185 8.94 -5.59 -10.00
C ARG A 185 9.88 -4.62 -10.73
N LEU A 186 9.48 -3.35 -10.83
CA LEU A 186 10.29 -2.30 -11.47
C LEU A 186 11.57 -1.98 -10.68
N LEU A 187 11.56 -2.19 -9.37
CA LEU A 187 12.71 -1.97 -8.49
C LEU A 187 13.70 -3.16 -8.44
N GLU A 188 13.32 -4.36 -8.91
CA GLU A 188 14.15 -5.58 -8.80
C GLU A 188 15.57 -5.40 -9.37
N ASN A 189 15.75 -4.56 -10.36
CA ASN A 189 17.05 -4.32 -11.02
C ASN A 189 17.89 -3.20 -10.39
N SER A 190 17.40 -2.54 -9.33
CA SER A 190 18.20 -1.57 -8.59
C SER A 190 19.34 -2.27 -7.87
N TYR A 191 20.57 -1.74 -8.02
CA TYR A 191 21.75 -2.32 -7.36
C TYR A 191 21.77 -2.04 -5.84
N THR A 192 20.93 -1.11 -5.36
CA THR A 192 20.80 -0.83 -3.93
C THR A 192 19.90 -1.82 -3.24
N TRP A 193 19.08 -2.60 -3.96
CA TRP A 193 18.14 -3.53 -3.35
C TRP A 193 18.69 -4.94 -3.25
N SER A 194 19.05 -5.34 -2.04
CA SER A 194 19.63 -6.66 -1.78
C SER A 194 18.63 -7.79 -2.13
N LEU A 195 19.16 -8.89 -2.65
CA LEU A 195 18.35 -10.09 -2.93
C LEU A 195 17.67 -10.62 -1.65
N SER A 196 18.32 -10.50 -0.50
CA SER A 196 17.76 -10.92 0.79
C SER A 196 16.50 -10.13 1.16
N GLU A 197 16.47 -8.81 0.93
CA GLU A 197 15.29 -7.99 1.19
C GLU A 197 14.18 -8.27 0.17
N GLN A 198 14.52 -8.45 -1.11
CA GLN A 198 13.54 -8.85 -2.12
C GLN A 198 12.85 -10.18 -1.75
N VAL A 199 13.64 -11.15 -1.28
CA VAL A 199 13.10 -12.43 -0.79
C VAL A 199 12.25 -12.24 0.46
N ALA A 200 12.67 -11.39 1.40
CA ALA A 200 11.91 -11.12 2.62
C ALA A 200 10.54 -10.50 2.32
N VAL A 201 10.46 -9.57 1.37
CA VAL A 201 9.18 -9.00 0.91
C VAL A 201 8.30 -10.08 0.28
N LYS A 202 8.85 -10.94 -0.57
CA LYS A 202 8.10 -12.08 -1.16
C LYS A 202 7.55 -13.01 -0.08
N VAL A 203 8.35 -13.33 0.93
CA VAL A 203 7.93 -14.16 2.08
C VAL A 203 6.80 -13.47 2.87
N TRP A 204 6.84 -12.15 3.02
CA TRP A 204 5.75 -11.42 3.66
C TRP A 204 4.44 -11.57 2.85
N PHE A 205 4.48 -11.39 1.54
CA PHE A 205 3.31 -11.57 0.67
C PHE A 205 2.82 -13.02 0.64
N ASP A 206 3.71 -14.01 0.68
CA ASP A 206 3.31 -15.43 0.78
C ASP A 206 2.53 -15.71 2.07
N LYS A 207 2.95 -15.13 3.20
CA LYS A 207 2.22 -15.23 4.47
C LYS A 207 0.87 -14.53 4.38
N PHE A 208 0.82 -13.34 3.80
CA PHE A 208 -0.42 -12.58 3.60
C PHE A 208 -1.41 -13.35 2.70
N LEU A 209 -0.94 -13.92 1.60
CA LEU A 209 -1.75 -14.74 0.70
C LEU A 209 -2.27 -16.01 1.40
N ASN A 210 -1.44 -16.64 2.24
CA ASN A 210 -1.87 -17.76 3.06
C ASN A 210 -2.97 -17.34 4.05
N TRP A 211 -2.86 -16.16 4.67
CA TRP A 211 -3.91 -15.60 5.53
C TRP A 211 -5.20 -15.33 4.73
N LEU A 212 -5.11 -14.64 3.58
CA LEU A 212 -6.25 -14.39 2.68
C LEU A 212 -7.00 -15.67 2.31
N SER A 213 -6.27 -16.74 2.03
CA SER A 213 -6.86 -18.01 1.55
C SER A 213 -7.45 -18.86 2.66
N LYS A 214 -7.03 -18.70 3.93
CA LYS A 214 -7.39 -19.63 5.03
C LYS A 214 -8.13 -18.97 6.19
N HIS A 215 -7.96 -17.67 6.41
CA HIS A 215 -8.63 -16.98 7.49
C HIS A 215 -10.14 -16.79 7.19
N PRO A 216 -11.05 -16.88 8.18
CA PRO A 216 -12.48 -16.66 7.95
C PRO A 216 -12.80 -15.36 7.22
N ASN A 217 -12.16 -14.24 7.57
CA ASN A 217 -12.33 -12.95 6.88
C ASN A 217 -11.95 -13.03 5.39
N GLY A 218 -10.86 -13.71 5.06
CA GLY A 218 -10.44 -13.90 3.67
C GLY A 218 -11.40 -14.77 2.87
N ILE A 219 -11.91 -15.85 3.49
CA ILE A 219 -12.91 -16.73 2.90
C ILE A 219 -14.22 -15.98 2.67
N ASP A 220 -14.67 -15.19 3.64
CA ASP A 220 -15.90 -14.40 3.57
C ASP A 220 -15.84 -13.40 2.41
N GLU A 221 -14.74 -12.62 2.32
CA GLU A 221 -14.58 -11.64 1.25
C GLU A 221 -14.48 -12.27 -0.14
N ARG A 222 -13.77 -13.40 -0.27
CA ARG A 222 -13.71 -14.16 -1.53
C ARG A 222 -15.10 -14.66 -2.00
N MET A 223 -15.99 -14.96 -1.06
CA MET A 223 -17.33 -15.44 -1.36
C MET A 223 -18.34 -14.30 -1.59
N ALA A 224 -17.94 -13.06 -1.44
CA ALA A 224 -18.80 -11.90 -1.65
C ALA A 224 -19.26 -11.82 -3.11
N LYS A 225 -20.56 -11.55 -3.32
CA LYS A 225 -21.20 -11.50 -4.66
C LYS A 225 -21.40 -10.04 -5.16
N ASN A 226 -20.52 -9.16 -4.79
CA ASN A 226 -20.56 -7.74 -5.13
C ASN A 226 -19.14 -7.25 -5.50
N ASN A 227 -18.94 -5.94 -5.56
CA ASN A 227 -17.64 -5.33 -5.84
C ASN A 227 -16.51 -5.79 -4.89
N HIS A 228 -16.82 -6.25 -3.68
CA HIS A 228 -15.83 -6.76 -2.75
C HIS A 228 -15.22 -8.07 -3.24
N GLY A 229 -16.03 -9.03 -3.71
CA GLY A 229 -15.50 -10.25 -4.32
C GLY A 229 -14.62 -9.98 -5.55
N THR A 230 -15.02 -9.02 -6.40
CA THR A 230 -14.20 -8.60 -7.55
C THR A 230 -12.89 -7.93 -7.12
N ALA A 231 -12.89 -7.21 -6.01
CA ALA A 231 -11.68 -6.57 -5.49
C ALA A 231 -10.73 -7.57 -4.79
N TYR A 232 -11.25 -8.71 -4.37
CA TYR A 232 -10.47 -9.80 -3.76
C TYR A 232 -9.67 -10.59 -4.81
N ASP A 233 -10.27 -10.87 -5.99
CA ASP A 233 -9.66 -11.61 -7.12
C ASP A 233 -8.55 -10.81 -7.83
#